data_7e516dcba44889e693995b9a909896fe
#
_entry.id   7e516dcba44889e693995b9a909896fe
#
_cell.length_a   1.000
_cell.length_b   1.000
_cell.length_c   1.000
_cell.angle_alpha   90.00
_cell.angle_beta   90.00
_cell.angle_gamma   90.00
#
_symmetry.space_group_name_H-M   'P 1'
#
loop_
_entity.id
_entity.type
_entity.pdbx_description
1 polymer ?
#
loop_
_entity_poly.entity_id
_entity_poly.type
_entity_poly.pdbx_seq_one_letter_code
_entity_poly.pdbx_strand_id
1 'polypeptide(L)'
;MFQAVIFWAAALEGENLRNPVASGITKFIALVFGGLLTGLVGTVAAQPLPDAKTYAANPGLLIDAYRHVEVASVSDALEQLYAKRSFMSHRIHAISDGKLAGFAVTVQMDKAEGSAPAAVTPMQAAIDTAATNSVYVMSVAEGDDIAGIGGLMATAMSARGFSGAVIDGGVRDVAYLKKLAFPVYATGIVPSTSVGHYRATGNVAVSCGGIRVNPGDVIVADADGVVTVPKDIAAEVLVKAQLLDQTEHSMYGYIEKFRSLEEAVQRFGRL
;
A
#
# COMPACT_ATOMS: atom_id res chain seq x y z
N MET A 1 22.13 -4.05 13.00
CA MET A 1 23.36 -3.67 13.72
C MET A 1 23.28 -3.88 15.24
N PHE A 2 22.09 -3.90 15.84
CA PHE A 2 21.92 -4.12 17.31
C PHE A 2 21.99 -5.60 17.76
N GLN A 3 21.69 -6.57 16.91
CA GLN A 3 21.75 -8.00 17.27
C GLN A 3 23.18 -8.58 17.29
N ALA A 4 24.13 -7.97 16.60
CA ALA A 4 25.52 -8.43 16.58
C ALA A 4 26.30 -8.10 17.87
N VAL A 5 25.87 -7.11 18.63
CA VAL A 5 26.55 -6.67 19.86
C VAL A 5 26.18 -7.54 21.07
N ILE A 6 24.99 -8.12 21.07
CA ILE A 6 24.52 -9.00 22.19
C ILE A 6 25.20 -10.38 22.11
N PHE A 7 25.51 -10.88 20.92
CA PHE A 7 26.19 -12.20 20.78
C PHE A 7 27.67 -12.15 21.17
N TRP A 8 28.31 -10.98 21.13
CA TRP A 8 29.74 -10.85 21.48
C TRP A 8 29.96 -10.74 22.99
N ALA A 9 29.02 -10.22 23.75
CA ALA A 9 29.10 -10.12 25.20
C ALA A 9 28.96 -11.50 25.90
N ALA A 10 28.20 -12.42 25.32
CA ALA A 10 27.99 -13.77 25.89
C ALA A 10 29.17 -14.72 25.65
N ALA A 11 30.07 -14.41 24.69
CA ALA A 11 31.23 -15.26 24.39
C ALA A 11 32.45 -15.01 25.31
N LEU A 12 32.43 -13.96 26.13
CA LEU A 12 33.53 -13.59 27.01
C LEU A 12 33.43 -14.12 28.45
N GLU A 13 32.29 -14.74 28.83
CA GLU A 13 32.11 -15.30 30.19
C GLU A 13 32.68 -16.72 30.38
N GLY A 14 33.26 -17.32 29.33
CA GLY A 14 33.77 -18.72 29.37
C GLY A 14 35.28 -18.90 29.53
N GLU A 15 36.09 -17.86 29.47
CA GLU A 15 37.55 -18.03 29.59
C GLU A 15 38.13 -17.52 30.91
N ASN A 16 38.65 -18.44 31.69
CA ASN A 16 39.35 -18.29 32.98
C ASN A 16 40.72 -17.64 32.72
N LEU A 17 40.80 -16.29 32.72
CA LEU A 17 42.07 -15.59 32.58
C LEU A 17 42.76 -15.46 33.95
N ARG A 18 43.75 -16.33 34.18
CA ARG A 18 44.76 -16.20 35.25
C ARG A 18 45.82 -15.17 34.82
N ASN A 19 45.50 -13.87 34.88
CA ASN A 19 46.49 -12.82 34.72
C ASN A 19 46.09 -11.57 35.50
N PRO A 20 46.85 -11.17 36.55
CA PRO A 20 46.47 -10.12 37.50
C PRO A 20 46.47 -8.71 36.87
N VAL A 21 47.03 -8.51 35.72
CA VAL A 21 47.06 -7.19 35.02
C VAL A 21 45.75 -6.88 34.31
N ALA A 22 44.97 -7.91 33.95
CA ALA A 22 43.69 -7.73 33.27
C ALA A 22 42.54 -7.38 34.25
N SER A 23 42.70 -7.67 35.54
CA SER A 23 41.69 -7.45 36.56
C SER A 23 41.43 -5.96 36.88
N GLY A 24 42.38 -5.09 36.63
CA GLY A 24 42.25 -3.64 36.87
C GLY A 24 41.47 -2.88 35.79
N ILE A 25 41.63 -3.31 34.54
CA ILE A 25 40.98 -2.63 33.40
C ILE A 25 39.50 -3.05 33.30
N THR A 26 39.17 -4.30 33.60
CA THR A 26 37.78 -4.80 33.54
C THR A 26 36.91 -4.16 34.65
N LYS A 27 37.47 -3.88 35.83
CA LYS A 27 36.75 -3.18 36.91
C LYS A 27 36.53 -1.68 36.62
N PHE A 28 37.41 -1.04 35.88
CA PHE A 28 37.25 0.37 35.53
C PHE A 28 36.19 0.58 34.41
N ILE A 29 36.08 -0.35 33.46
CA ILE A 29 35.06 -0.28 32.41
C ILE A 29 33.67 -0.62 32.96
N ALA A 30 33.56 -1.52 33.94
CA ALA A 30 32.28 -1.83 34.57
C ALA A 30 31.73 -0.66 35.44
N LEU A 31 32.60 0.18 36.02
CA LEU A 31 32.16 1.31 36.82
C LEU A 31 31.71 2.52 35.97
N VAL A 32 32.24 2.67 34.75
CA VAL A 32 31.88 3.77 33.85
C VAL A 32 30.61 3.47 33.04
N PHE A 33 30.32 2.20 32.76
CA PHE A 33 29.09 1.79 32.02
C PHE A 33 27.93 1.43 32.95
N GLY A 34 28.18 1.05 34.20
CA GLY A 34 27.11 0.69 35.14
C GLY A 34 26.29 1.88 35.67
N GLY A 35 26.82 3.09 35.55
CA GLY A 35 26.15 4.31 36.05
C GLY A 35 25.25 5.03 35.05
N LEU A 36 25.27 4.64 33.74
CA LEU A 36 24.51 5.35 32.68
C LEU A 36 23.32 4.54 32.10
N LEU A 37 23.07 3.33 32.59
CA LEU A 37 22.00 2.45 31.99
C LEU A 37 20.74 2.33 32.87
N THR A 38 20.67 3.05 34.02
CA THR A 38 19.45 2.99 34.88
C THR A 38 18.47 4.16 34.66
N GLY A 39 18.59 4.89 33.58
CA GLY A 39 17.83 6.12 33.47
C GLY A 39 17.14 6.40 32.14
N LEU A 40 16.71 5.43 31.33
CA LEU A 40 15.83 5.72 30.17
C LEU A 40 15.24 4.42 29.56
N VAL A 41 14.56 3.60 30.36
CA VAL A 41 13.47 2.80 29.82
C VAL A 41 12.20 3.63 30.01
N GLY A 42 12.12 4.72 29.28
CA GLY A 42 10.85 5.38 29.04
C GLY A 42 9.99 4.38 28.30
N THR A 43 8.94 3.88 28.91
CA THR A 43 7.85 3.22 28.21
C THR A 43 7.37 4.22 27.18
N VAL A 44 7.75 4.02 25.90
CA VAL A 44 7.10 4.70 24.78
C VAL A 44 5.66 4.17 24.80
N ALA A 45 4.79 4.88 25.49
CA ALA A 45 3.36 4.62 25.39
C ALA A 45 3.03 4.77 23.90
N ALA A 46 2.49 3.71 23.30
CA ALA A 46 2.02 3.78 21.91
C ALA A 46 1.03 4.95 21.82
N GLN A 47 1.32 5.91 20.97
CA GLN A 47 0.40 7.04 20.77
C GLN A 47 -0.91 6.50 20.20
N PRO A 48 -2.06 6.97 20.68
CA PRO A 48 -3.35 6.57 20.12
C PRO A 48 -3.38 6.97 18.64
N LEU A 49 -3.99 6.11 17.82
CA LEU A 49 -4.19 6.40 16.40
C LEU A 49 -5.03 7.69 16.24
N PRO A 50 -4.76 8.50 15.21
CA PRO A 50 -5.57 9.66 14.90
C PRO A 50 -7.05 9.28 14.65
N ASP A 51 -7.96 10.16 15.00
CA ASP A 51 -9.38 9.99 14.73
C ASP A 51 -9.73 10.35 13.26
N ALA A 52 -10.97 10.04 12.86
CA ALA A 52 -11.44 10.28 11.49
C ALA A 52 -11.40 11.78 11.13
N LYS A 53 -11.63 12.69 12.08
CA LYS A 53 -11.59 14.13 11.83
C LYS A 53 -10.17 14.60 11.52
N THR A 54 -9.19 14.08 12.23
CA THR A 54 -7.77 14.35 11.99
C THR A 54 -7.33 13.86 10.61
N TYR A 55 -7.73 12.63 10.23
CA TYR A 55 -7.45 12.09 8.91
C TYR A 55 -8.14 12.89 7.80
N ALA A 56 -9.41 13.25 7.94
CA ALA A 56 -10.15 14.04 6.95
C ALA A 56 -9.52 15.42 6.73
N ALA A 57 -8.93 16.02 7.77
CA ALA A 57 -8.25 17.31 7.67
C ALA A 57 -6.85 17.22 7.04
N ASN A 58 -6.25 16.02 6.94
CA ASN A 58 -4.87 15.82 6.51
C ASN A 58 -4.77 14.73 5.42
N PRO A 59 -5.01 15.07 4.14
CA PRO A 59 -5.01 14.08 3.05
C PRO A 59 -3.70 13.28 2.92
N GLY A 60 -2.55 13.90 3.19
CA GLY A 60 -1.26 13.20 3.18
C GLY A 60 -1.16 12.14 4.28
N LEU A 61 -1.59 12.47 5.51
CA LEU A 61 -1.63 11.54 6.63
C LEU A 61 -2.62 10.39 6.39
N LEU A 62 -3.77 10.70 5.77
CA LEU A 62 -4.77 9.71 5.39
C LEU A 62 -4.16 8.64 4.47
N ILE A 63 -3.53 9.07 3.38
CA ILE A 63 -2.95 8.15 2.40
C ILE A 63 -1.76 7.38 2.99
N ASP A 64 -0.92 8.04 3.78
CA ASP A 64 0.18 7.37 4.45
C ASP A 64 -0.31 6.27 5.38
N ALA A 65 -1.35 6.52 6.16
CA ALA A 65 -1.96 5.51 7.02
C ALA A 65 -2.58 4.34 6.23
N TYR A 66 -3.22 4.59 5.09
CA TYR A 66 -3.74 3.54 4.21
C TYR A 66 -2.64 2.60 3.66
N ARG A 67 -1.41 3.06 3.49
CA ARG A 67 -0.28 2.22 3.07
C ARG A 67 0.09 1.15 4.09
N HIS A 68 -0.30 1.33 5.35
CA HIS A 68 0.05 0.46 6.46
C HIS A 68 -1.08 -0.47 6.93
N VAL A 69 -2.23 -0.46 6.24
CA VAL A 69 -3.39 -1.31 6.56
C VAL A 69 -3.58 -2.34 5.46
N GLU A 70 -3.87 -3.58 5.80
CA GLU A 70 -4.16 -4.63 4.82
C GLU A 70 -5.44 -4.32 4.03
N VAL A 71 -5.43 -4.62 2.73
CA VAL A 71 -6.58 -4.34 1.83
C VAL A 71 -7.82 -5.14 2.25
N ALA A 72 -7.64 -6.34 2.77
CA ALA A 72 -8.71 -7.15 3.34
C ALA A 72 -9.42 -6.41 4.49
N SER A 73 -8.67 -5.81 5.42
CA SER A 73 -9.23 -5.01 6.53
C SER A 73 -9.97 -3.77 6.06
N VAL A 74 -9.54 -3.15 4.94
CA VAL A 74 -10.27 -2.03 4.31
C VAL A 74 -11.59 -2.50 3.71
N SER A 75 -11.60 -3.65 3.04
CA SER A 75 -12.81 -4.27 2.49
C SER A 75 -13.82 -4.60 3.59
N ASP A 76 -13.38 -5.24 4.66
CA ASP A 76 -14.20 -5.58 5.82
C ASP A 76 -14.78 -4.33 6.51
N ALA A 77 -13.99 -3.27 6.64
CA ALA A 77 -14.45 -2.01 7.21
C ALA A 77 -15.59 -1.39 6.39
N LEU A 78 -15.48 -1.41 5.06
CA LEU A 78 -16.54 -0.95 4.15
C LEU A 78 -17.82 -1.78 4.30
N GLU A 79 -17.68 -3.10 4.39
CA GLU A 79 -18.84 -3.98 4.55
C GLU A 79 -19.51 -3.80 5.92
N GLN A 80 -18.73 -3.70 7.02
CA GLN A 80 -19.26 -3.54 8.37
C GLN A 80 -19.90 -2.16 8.62
N LEU A 81 -19.33 -1.08 8.06
CA LEU A 81 -19.85 0.28 8.29
C LEU A 81 -21.00 0.65 7.34
N TYR A 82 -20.94 0.16 6.09
CA TYR A 82 -21.82 0.68 5.02
C TYR A 82 -22.53 -0.42 4.24
N ALA A 83 -22.36 -1.70 4.59
CA ALA A 83 -22.85 -2.86 3.83
C ALA A 83 -22.45 -2.77 2.35
N LYS A 84 -21.23 -2.28 2.07
CA LYS A 84 -20.76 -1.95 0.73
C LYS A 84 -19.58 -2.81 0.32
N ARG A 85 -19.75 -3.56 -0.76
CA ARG A 85 -18.68 -4.27 -1.43
C ARG A 85 -18.04 -3.34 -2.47
N SER A 86 -16.76 -3.03 -2.33
CA SER A 86 -16.03 -2.07 -3.17
C SER A 86 -14.67 -2.62 -3.64
N PHE A 87 -14.47 -3.92 -3.62
CA PHE A 87 -13.30 -4.55 -4.24
C PHE A 87 -13.52 -4.81 -5.73
N MET A 88 -12.50 -4.54 -6.52
CA MET A 88 -12.51 -4.78 -7.96
C MET A 88 -12.47 -6.28 -8.25
N SER A 89 -12.95 -6.68 -9.44
CA SER A 89 -12.87 -8.06 -9.90
C SER A 89 -11.43 -8.60 -9.82
N HIS A 90 -11.28 -9.86 -9.42
CA HIS A 90 -10.00 -10.58 -9.41
C HIS A 90 -9.30 -10.66 -10.77
N ARG A 91 -10.00 -10.31 -11.87
CA ARG A 91 -9.37 -10.11 -13.18
C ARG A 91 -8.30 -9.03 -13.13
N ILE A 92 -8.46 -8.01 -12.27
CA ILE A 92 -7.45 -6.99 -12.02
C ILE A 92 -6.51 -7.52 -10.94
N HIS A 93 -5.29 -7.84 -11.33
CA HIS A 93 -4.26 -8.43 -10.47
C HIS A 93 -2.92 -7.73 -10.66
N ALA A 94 -1.98 -7.96 -9.74
CA ALA A 94 -0.66 -7.36 -9.81
C ALA A 94 0.12 -7.84 -11.04
N ILE A 95 0.53 -6.90 -11.89
CA ILE A 95 1.44 -7.12 -13.02
C ILE A 95 2.87 -6.74 -12.63
N SER A 96 3.01 -5.67 -11.86
CA SER A 96 4.22 -5.27 -11.16
C SER A 96 3.87 -5.12 -9.70
N ASP A 97 4.49 -5.94 -8.86
CA ASP A 97 4.17 -6.07 -7.45
C ASP A 97 4.42 -4.78 -6.67
N GLY A 98 3.66 -4.60 -5.61
CA GLY A 98 3.81 -3.51 -4.67
C GLY A 98 2.47 -3.05 -4.12
N LYS A 99 2.45 -2.70 -2.83
CA LYS A 99 1.31 -2.07 -2.19
C LYS A 99 1.18 -0.64 -2.70
N LEU A 100 -0.04 -0.20 -2.97
CA LEU A 100 -0.32 1.19 -3.31
C LEU A 100 -1.49 1.74 -2.50
N ALA A 101 -1.43 3.03 -2.20
CA ALA A 101 -2.55 3.81 -1.69
C ALA A 101 -2.46 5.23 -2.25
N GLY A 102 -3.58 5.79 -2.68
CA GLY A 102 -3.60 7.16 -3.22
C GLY A 102 -4.97 7.59 -3.72
N PHE A 103 -5.06 8.86 -4.09
CA PHE A 103 -6.28 9.43 -4.66
C PHE A 103 -6.40 9.09 -6.14
N ALA A 104 -7.59 8.67 -6.56
CA ALA A 104 -7.87 8.28 -7.93
C ALA A 104 -7.76 9.47 -8.90
N VAL A 105 -6.91 9.32 -9.91
CA VAL A 105 -6.89 10.12 -11.13
C VAL A 105 -7.43 9.24 -12.24
N THR A 106 -8.63 9.53 -12.70
CA THR A 106 -9.41 8.63 -13.53
C THR A 106 -9.34 8.98 -15.01
N VAL A 107 -9.29 7.95 -15.87
CA VAL A 107 -9.33 8.08 -17.32
C VAL A 107 -10.24 7.01 -17.91
N GLN A 108 -11.18 7.44 -18.74
CA GLN A 108 -11.99 6.58 -19.60
C GLN A 108 -11.36 6.53 -20.99
N MET A 109 -11.22 5.31 -21.52
CA MET A 109 -10.79 5.04 -22.89
C MET A 109 -11.96 4.42 -23.67
N ASP A 110 -12.47 5.13 -24.67
CA ASP A 110 -13.56 4.67 -25.53
C ASP A 110 -13.03 4.32 -26.91
N LYS A 111 -13.55 3.26 -27.49
CA LYS A 111 -13.15 2.77 -28.82
C LYS A 111 -13.43 3.83 -29.89
N ALA A 112 -12.44 4.15 -30.71
CA ALA A 112 -12.50 5.18 -31.75
C ALA A 112 -11.49 4.87 -32.86
N GLU A 113 -11.80 3.82 -33.65
CA GLU A 113 -10.93 3.37 -34.75
C GLU A 113 -10.61 4.50 -35.73
N GLY A 114 -9.35 4.56 -36.16
CA GLY A 114 -8.86 5.61 -37.05
C GLY A 114 -8.74 7.00 -36.42
N SER A 115 -8.86 7.09 -35.08
CA SER A 115 -8.71 8.37 -34.38
C SER A 115 -7.30 8.96 -34.53
N ALA A 116 -7.21 10.30 -34.58
CA ALA A 116 -5.92 10.98 -34.58
C ALA A 116 -5.12 10.65 -33.28
N PRO A 117 -3.78 10.58 -33.34
CA PRO A 117 -2.97 10.35 -32.15
C PRO A 117 -3.27 11.29 -30.98
N ALA A 118 -3.68 12.54 -31.26
CA ALA A 118 -4.07 13.51 -30.23
C ALA A 118 -5.34 13.11 -29.46
N ALA A 119 -6.13 12.14 -29.92
CA ALA A 119 -7.33 11.69 -29.22
C ALA A 119 -7.05 11.03 -27.86
N VAL A 120 -5.81 10.58 -27.62
CA VAL A 120 -5.38 10.02 -26.32
C VAL A 120 -4.60 11.02 -25.47
N THR A 121 -4.43 12.27 -25.91
CA THR A 121 -3.73 13.31 -25.11
C THR A 121 -4.34 13.53 -23.72
N PRO A 122 -5.66 13.45 -23.48
CA PRO A 122 -6.23 13.61 -22.14
C PRO A 122 -5.68 12.62 -21.11
N MET A 123 -5.21 11.43 -21.50
CA MET A 123 -4.58 10.50 -20.55
C MET A 123 -3.22 11.01 -20.07
N GLN A 124 -2.48 11.74 -20.91
CA GLN A 124 -1.21 12.38 -20.56
C GLN A 124 -1.47 13.59 -19.66
N ALA A 125 -2.42 14.44 -20.02
CA ALA A 125 -2.82 15.61 -19.24
C ALA A 125 -3.28 15.22 -17.83
N ALA A 126 -3.96 14.08 -17.67
CA ALA A 126 -4.36 13.56 -16.37
C ALA A 126 -3.15 13.22 -15.47
N ILE A 127 -2.03 12.76 -16.05
CA ILE A 127 -0.78 12.54 -15.32
C ILE A 127 -0.15 13.88 -14.97
N ASP A 128 -0.04 14.79 -15.95
CA ASP A 128 0.71 16.06 -15.79
C ASP A 128 0.06 17.03 -14.81
N THR A 129 -1.24 16.96 -14.60
CA THR A 129 -1.99 17.84 -13.69
C THR A 129 -2.25 17.27 -12.31
N ALA A 130 -1.96 15.98 -12.09
CA ALA A 130 -2.23 15.30 -10.83
C ALA A 130 -1.30 15.77 -9.70
N ALA A 131 -1.81 15.69 -8.46
CA ALA A 131 -1.02 15.84 -7.24
C ALA A 131 -0.17 14.59 -6.96
N THR A 132 0.79 14.71 -6.06
CA THR A 132 1.50 13.55 -5.48
C THR A 132 0.54 12.64 -4.71
N ASN A 133 0.94 11.41 -4.47
CA ASN A 133 0.09 10.40 -3.81
C ASN A 133 -1.19 10.06 -4.59
N SER A 134 -1.16 10.19 -5.91
CA SER A 134 -2.25 9.75 -6.79
C SER A 134 -2.09 8.29 -7.20
N VAL A 135 -3.20 7.66 -7.53
CA VAL A 135 -3.27 6.38 -8.25
C VAL A 135 -3.96 6.62 -9.58
N TYR A 136 -3.31 6.23 -10.66
CA TYR A 136 -3.89 6.33 -12.00
C TYR A 136 -4.88 5.20 -12.22
N VAL A 137 -6.15 5.50 -12.44
CA VAL A 137 -7.22 4.52 -12.66
C VAL A 137 -7.76 4.67 -14.06
N MET A 138 -7.57 3.66 -14.89
CA MET A 138 -8.02 3.69 -16.29
C MET A 138 -9.01 2.56 -16.55
N SER A 139 -10.12 2.89 -17.19
CA SER A 139 -11.05 1.93 -17.77
C SER A 139 -10.91 1.96 -19.30
N VAL A 140 -10.67 0.81 -19.92
CA VAL A 140 -10.52 0.66 -21.36
C VAL A 140 -11.72 -0.15 -21.89
N ALA A 141 -12.61 0.49 -22.62
CA ALA A 141 -13.77 -0.18 -23.18
C ALA A 141 -13.32 -1.28 -24.17
N GLU A 142 -13.81 -2.52 -23.97
CA GLU A 142 -13.37 -3.70 -24.75
C GLU A 142 -11.84 -3.85 -24.81
N GLY A 143 -11.16 -3.59 -23.67
CA GLY A 143 -9.72 -3.35 -23.61
C GLY A 143 -8.86 -4.57 -23.25
N ASP A 144 -9.38 -5.81 -23.33
CA ASP A 144 -8.63 -7.01 -22.94
C ASP A 144 -7.33 -7.16 -23.76
N ASP A 145 -7.36 -6.82 -25.05
CA ASP A 145 -6.21 -6.89 -25.96
C ASP A 145 -5.57 -5.52 -26.27
N ILE A 146 -5.85 -4.51 -25.45
CA ILE A 146 -5.32 -3.15 -25.63
C ILE A 146 -4.48 -2.72 -24.42
N ALA A 147 -3.22 -2.32 -24.70
CA ALA A 147 -2.39 -1.72 -23.68
C ALA A 147 -2.81 -0.26 -23.42
N GLY A 148 -3.39 -0.02 -22.23
CA GLY A 148 -3.74 1.32 -21.76
C GLY A 148 -2.51 2.12 -21.36
N ILE A 149 -1.53 1.49 -20.73
CA ILE A 149 -0.26 2.12 -20.35
C ILE A 149 0.95 1.26 -20.72
N GLY A 150 2.12 1.90 -20.73
CA GLY A 150 3.42 1.26 -20.87
C GLY A 150 4.52 2.05 -20.15
N GLY A 151 5.78 1.75 -20.44
CA GLY A 151 6.94 2.27 -19.71
C GLY A 151 7.05 3.78 -19.66
N LEU A 152 6.72 4.49 -20.74
CA LEU A 152 6.80 5.97 -20.76
C LEU A 152 5.81 6.60 -19.77
N MET A 153 4.56 6.13 -19.76
CA MET A 153 3.54 6.66 -18.85
C MET A 153 3.87 6.31 -17.39
N ALA A 154 4.31 5.08 -17.14
CA ALA A 154 4.72 4.66 -15.79
C ALA A 154 5.91 5.50 -15.28
N THR A 155 6.88 5.83 -16.16
CA THR A 155 7.99 6.72 -15.81
C THR A 155 7.50 8.10 -15.44
N ALA A 156 6.59 8.68 -16.23
CA ALA A 156 6.02 9.98 -15.94
C ALA A 156 5.24 10.00 -14.62
N MET A 157 4.40 8.98 -14.38
CA MET A 157 3.66 8.81 -13.13
C MET A 157 4.60 8.67 -11.92
N SER A 158 5.61 7.81 -12.02
CA SER A 158 6.61 7.63 -10.96
C SER A 158 7.36 8.93 -10.64
N ALA A 159 7.82 9.65 -11.67
CA ALA A 159 8.52 10.93 -11.51
C ALA A 159 7.65 12.00 -10.85
N ARG A 160 6.33 11.94 -11.01
CA ARG A 160 5.36 12.86 -10.39
C ARG A 160 4.84 12.39 -9.02
N GLY A 161 5.35 11.27 -8.49
CA GLY A 161 5.00 10.77 -7.17
C GLY A 161 3.64 10.08 -7.11
N PHE A 162 3.19 9.46 -8.20
CA PHE A 162 2.08 8.51 -8.15
C PHE A 162 2.46 7.27 -7.36
N SER A 163 1.52 6.73 -6.61
CA SER A 163 1.71 5.48 -5.87
C SER A 163 1.62 4.23 -6.74
N GLY A 164 1.02 4.33 -7.92
CA GLY A 164 0.86 3.23 -8.85
C GLY A 164 -0.28 3.45 -9.84
N ALA A 165 -0.66 2.39 -10.56
CA ALA A 165 -1.74 2.42 -11.54
C ALA A 165 -2.63 1.18 -11.46
N VAL A 166 -3.93 1.35 -11.76
CA VAL A 166 -4.95 0.30 -11.89
C VAL A 166 -5.62 0.45 -13.25
N ILE A 167 -5.53 -0.60 -14.08
CA ILE A 167 -5.97 -0.57 -15.47
C ILE A 167 -6.98 -1.70 -15.71
N ASP A 168 -8.22 -1.37 -15.95
CA ASP A 168 -9.21 -2.33 -16.48
C ASP A 168 -9.00 -2.44 -18.00
N GLY A 169 -8.00 -3.23 -18.37
CA GLY A 169 -7.43 -3.39 -19.68
C GLY A 169 -6.02 -3.97 -19.61
N GLY A 170 -5.36 -4.09 -20.76
CA GLY A 170 -3.98 -4.57 -20.85
C GLY A 170 -2.93 -3.51 -20.51
N VAL A 171 -1.71 -3.99 -20.26
CA VAL A 171 -0.50 -3.14 -20.12
C VAL A 171 0.67 -3.74 -20.89
N ARG A 172 1.70 -2.93 -21.17
CA ARG A 172 2.90 -3.39 -21.87
C ARG A 172 4.19 -2.93 -21.16
N ASP A 173 5.34 -3.31 -21.71
CA ASP A 173 6.68 -2.96 -21.17
C ASP A 173 6.93 -3.49 -19.74
N VAL A 174 6.38 -4.66 -19.38
CA VAL A 174 6.32 -5.20 -18.03
C VAL A 174 7.70 -5.36 -17.39
N ALA A 175 8.71 -5.78 -18.17
CA ALA A 175 10.09 -5.88 -17.67
C ALA A 175 10.60 -4.52 -17.17
N TYR A 176 10.22 -3.44 -17.84
CA TYR A 176 10.57 -2.07 -17.44
C TYR A 176 9.76 -1.62 -16.23
N LEU A 177 8.44 -1.92 -16.17
CA LEU A 177 7.59 -1.61 -15.00
C LEU A 177 8.17 -2.24 -13.72
N LYS A 178 8.58 -3.51 -13.79
CA LYS A 178 9.21 -4.23 -12.67
C LYS A 178 10.56 -3.61 -12.28
N LYS A 179 11.40 -3.23 -13.26
CA LYS A 179 12.66 -2.54 -13.00
C LYS A 179 12.46 -1.18 -12.33
N LEU A 180 11.40 -0.46 -12.72
CA LEU A 180 11.03 0.84 -12.13
C LEU A 180 10.46 0.69 -10.71
N ALA A 181 10.11 -0.54 -10.30
CA ALA A 181 9.39 -0.85 -9.07
C ALA A 181 8.09 -0.01 -8.92
N PHE A 182 7.39 0.25 -10.04
CA PHE A 182 6.15 0.98 -10.06
C PHE A 182 4.98 0.00 -10.01
N PRO A 183 4.16 0.01 -8.94
CA PRO A 183 3.04 -0.91 -8.79
C PRO A 183 2.00 -0.73 -9.90
N VAL A 184 1.66 -1.82 -10.59
CA VAL A 184 0.64 -1.82 -11.64
C VAL A 184 -0.27 -3.03 -11.48
N TYR A 185 -1.57 -2.77 -11.41
CA TYR A 185 -2.64 -3.77 -11.42
C TYR A 185 -3.41 -3.67 -12.72
N ALA A 186 -3.62 -4.78 -13.40
CA ALA A 186 -4.29 -4.80 -14.71
C ALA A 186 -4.97 -6.15 -14.98
N THR A 187 -5.75 -6.22 -16.06
CA THR A 187 -6.40 -7.48 -16.48
C THR A 187 -5.46 -8.40 -17.25
N GLY A 188 -4.37 -7.87 -17.84
CA GLY A 188 -3.43 -8.68 -18.60
C GLY A 188 -2.25 -7.91 -19.19
N ILE A 189 -1.44 -8.65 -19.94
CA ILE A 189 -0.23 -8.13 -20.59
C ILE A 189 -0.40 -8.31 -22.10
N VAL A 190 -0.31 -7.21 -22.84
CA VAL A 190 -0.47 -7.24 -24.31
C VAL A 190 0.50 -6.25 -24.97
N PRO A 191 1.11 -6.54 -26.13
CA PRO A 191 2.09 -5.67 -26.78
C PRO A 191 1.46 -4.58 -27.65
N SER A 192 0.14 -4.38 -27.57
CA SER A 192 -0.62 -3.47 -28.43
C SER A 192 -0.51 -2.00 -28.02
N THR A 193 -1.29 -1.14 -28.66
CA THR A 193 -1.37 0.29 -28.35
C THR A 193 -2.82 0.79 -28.46
N SER A 194 -3.18 1.77 -27.66
CA SER A 194 -4.47 2.47 -27.76
C SER A 194 -4.46 3.61 -28.78
N VAL A 195 -3.28 4.06 -29.21
CA VAL A 195 -3.12 5.18 -30.17
C VAL A 195 -3.67 4.77 -31.53
N GLY A 196 -4.57 5.57 -32.09
CA GLY A 196 -5.25 5.29 -33.35
C GLY A 196 -6.51 4.43 -33.23
N HIS A 197 -6.78 3.86 -32.06
CA HIS A 197 -7.90 2.97 -31.82
C HIS A 197 -8.86 3.46 -30.73
N TYR A 198 -8.42 4.42 -29.90
CA TYR A 198 -9.16 4.91 -28.74
C TYR A 198 -9.14 6.43 -28.62
N ARG A 199 -10.14 6.93 -27.90
CA ARG A 199 -10.22 8.31 -27.41
C ARG A 199 -10.22 8.29 -25.89
N ALA A 200 -9.45 9.17 -25.28
CA ALA A 200 -9.37 9.33 -23.83
C ALA A 200 -10.26 10.47 -23.34
N THR A 201 -10.84 10.30 -22.17
CA THR A 201 -11.47 11.38 -21.37
C THR A 201 -10.93 11.28 -19.95
N GLY A 202 -10.25 12.33 -19.50
CA GLY A 202 -9.65 12.39 -18.16
C GLY A 202 -10.59 12.97 -17.11
N ASN A 203 -10.37 12.60 -15.86
CA ASN A 203 -11.03 13.15 -14.69
C ASN A 203 -12.57 12.99 -14.69
N VAL A 204 -13.05 11.85 -15.15
CA VAL A 204 -14.46 11.45 -15.17
C VAL A 204 -14.67 10.20 -14.32
N ALA A 205 -15.89 9.95 -13.86
CA ALA A 205 -16.19 8.69 -13.19
C ALA A 205 -16.07 7.53 -14.17
N VAL A 206 -15.34 6.47 -13.77
CA VAL A 206 -15.11 5.26 -14.58
C VAL A 206 -15.67 4.02 -13.90
N SER A 207 -15.89 2.95 -14.67
CA SER A 207 -16.11 1.61 -14.14
C SER A 207 -14.82 0.82 -14.29
N CYS A 208 -14.16 0.47 -13.19
CA CYS A 208 -12.91 -0.28 -13.20
C CYS A 208 -13.08 -1.54 -12.36
N GLY A 209 -12.82 -2.70 -12.95
CA GLY A 209 -13.04 -4.00 -12.29
C GLY A 209 -14.47 -4.22 -11.79
N GLY A 210 -15.47 -3.63 -12.46
CA GLY A 210 -16.87 -3.69 -12.07
C GLY A 210 -17.27 -2.72 -10.96
N ILE A 211 -16.34 -1.89 -10.47
CA ILE A 211 -16.56 -0.89 -9.42
C ILE A 211 -16.55 0.51 -10.02
N ARG A 212 -17.51 1.35 -9.62
CA ARG A 212 -17.50 2.77 -9.96
C ARG A 212 -16.44 3.50 -9.15
N VAL A 213 -15.54 4.19 -9.83
CA VAL A 213 -14.48 5.03 -9.26
C VAL A 213 -14.70 6.47 -9.70
N ASN A 214 -14.85 7.37 -8.74
CA ASN A 214 -14.91 8.80 -9.01
C ASN A 214 -13.51 9.43 -8.83
N PRO A 215 -13.21 10.53 -9.52
CA PRO A 215 -12.00 11.30 -9.26
C PRO A 215 -11.88 11.66 -7.76
N GLY A 216 -10.72 11.37 -7.17
CA GLY A 216 -10.45 11.64 -5.76
C GLY A 216 -10.89 10.56 -4.77
N ASP A 217 -11.56 9.49 -5.19
CA ASP A 217 -11.77 8.32 -4.34
C ASP A 217 -10.40 7.72 -3.92
N VAL A 218 -10.33 7.11 -2.74
CA VAL A 218 -9.10 6.46 -2.30
C VAL A 218 -9.02 5.05 -2.90
N ILE A 219 -7.91 4.74 -3.54
CA ILE A 219 -7.59 3.42 -4.07
C ILE A 219 -6.52 2.80 -3.19
N VAL A 220 -6.77 1.57 -2.74
CA VAL A 220 -5.81 0.78 -1.96
C VAL A 220 -5.65 -0.58 -2.65
N ALA A 221 -4.41 -1.03 -2.81
CA ALA A 221 -4.16 -2.36 -3.39
C ALA A 221 -2.92 -3.01 -2.77
N ASP A 222 -2.98 -4.33 -2.66
CA ASP A 222 -1.89 -5.23 -2.29
C ASP A 222 -2.04 -6.58 -3.01
N ALA A 223 -1.41 -7.64 -2.49
CA ALA A 223 -1.45 -8.97 -3.09
C ALA A 223 -2.87 -9.56 -3.22
N ASP A 224 -3.81 -9.14 -2.37
CA ASP A 224 -5.20 -9.64 -2.38
C ASP A 224 -6.07 -8.97 -3.46
N GLY A 225 -5.66 -7.80 -3.95
CA GLY A 225 -6.39 -7.10 -5.00
C GLY A 225 -6.52 -5.60 -4.78
N VAL A 226 -7.60 -5.01 -5.29
CA VAL A 226 -7.83 -3.55 -5.31
C VAL A 226 -9.17 -3.22 -4.67
N VAL A 227 -9.17 -2.28 -3.73
CA VAL A 227 -10.38 -1.73 -3.09
C VAL A 227 -10.48 -0.25 -3.39
N THR A 228 -11.70 0.21 -3.67
CA THR A 228 -12.05 1.63 -3.84
C THR A 228 -12.82 2.11 -2.63
N VAL A 229 -12.36 3.18 -2.00
CA VAL A 229 -13.03 3.83 -0.88
C VAL A 229 -13.52 5.21 -1.31
N PRO A 230 -14.85 5.48 -1.29
CA PRO A 230 -15.36 6.81 -1.60
C PRO A 230 -14.73 7.87 -0.71
N LYS A 231 -14.30 8.97 -1.31
CA LYS A 231 -13.55 10.05 -0.62
C LYS A 231 -14.23 10.57 0.64
N ASP A 232 -15.58 10.65 0.61
CA ASP A 232 -16.36 11.28 1.69
C ASP A 232 -16.38 10.42 2.96
N ILE A 233 -16.10 9.12 2.87
CA ILE A 233 -16.10 8.18 4.01
C ILE A 233 -14.70 7.60 4.29
N ALA A 234 -13.69 8.03 3.53
CA ALA A 234 -12.36 7.41 3.58
C ALA A 234 -11.71 7.48 4.98
N ALA A 235 -11.90 8.58 5.69
CA ALA A 235 -11.34 8.72 7.04
C ALA A 235 -11.99 7.77 8.07
N GLU A 236 -13.30 7.57 8.00
CA GLU A 236 -14.01 6.66 8.90
C GLU A 236 -13.67 5.19 8.59
N VAL A 237 -13.61 4.86 7.31
CA VAL A 237 -13.21 3.51 6.85
C VAL A 237 -11.79 3.20 7.30
N LEU A 238 -10.84 4.15 7.20
CA LEU A 238 -9.47 3.95 7.66
C LEU A 238 -9.40 3.63 9.16
N VAL A 239 -10.07 4.42 10.00
CA VAL A 239 -10.07 4.19 11.46
C VAL A 239 -10.61 2.80 11.79
N LYS A 240 -11.69 2.38 11.13
CA LYS A 240 -12.26 1.05 11.31
C LYS A 240 -11.31 -0.05 10.81
N ALA A 241 -10.70 0.14 9.63
CA ALA A 241 -9.77 -0.81 9.06
C ALA A 241 -8.53 -1.00 9.94
N GLN A 242 -7.97 0.08 10.50
CA GLN A 242 -6.86 0.01 11.45
C GLN A 242 -7.21 -0.81 12.70
N LEU A 243 -8.42 -0.66 13.23
CA LEU A 243 -8.87 -1.44 14.37
C LEU A 243 -8.99 -2.93 14.04
N LEU A 244 -9.53 -3.26 12.86
CA LEU A 244 -9.65 -4.64 12.39
C LEU A 244 -8.28 -5.27 12.17
N ASP A 245 -7.39 -4.56 11.52
CA ASP A 245 -6.00 -4.98 11.24
C ASP A 245 -5.21 -5.25 12.53
N GLN A 246 -5.27 -4.35 13.51
CA GLN A 246 -4.62 -4.54 14.82
C GLN A 246 -5.19 -5.76 15.59
N THR A 247 -6.51 -5.95 15.51
CA THR A 247 -7.16 -7.10 16.15
C THR A 247 -6.67 -8.40 15.54
N GLU A 248 -6.61 -8.47 14.20
CA GLU A 248 -6.16 -9.64 13.45
C GLU A 248 -4.70 -9.97 13.74
N HIS A 249 -3.81 -8.98 13.71
CA HIS A 249 -2.41 -9.17 14.08
C HIS A 249 -2.24 -9.70 15.53
N SER A 250 -3.09 -9.25 16.44
CA SER A 250 -3.11 -9.76 17.82
C SER A 250 -3.58 -11.23 17.89
N MET A 251 -4.52 -11.62 17.01
CA MET A 251 -5.02 -13.00 16.92
C MET A 251 -3.95 -13.93 16.36
N TYR A 252 -3.15 -13.53 15.38
CA TYR A 252 -2.07 -14.37 14.84
C TYR A 252 -1.12 -14.83 15.95
N GLY A 253 -0.59 -13.91 16.75
CA GLY A 253 0.29 -14.25 17.87
C GLY A 253 -0.38 -15.14 18.93
N TYR A 254 -1.68 -14.94 19.17
CA TYR A 254 -2.46 -15.81 20.07
C TYR A 254 -2.61 -17.23 19.50
N ILE A 255 -3.00 -17.34 18.21
CA ILE A 255 -3.17 -18.63 17.52
C ILE A 255 -1.85 -19.42 17.49
N GLU A 256 -0.75 -18.76 17.13
CA GLU A 256 0.59 -19.39 17.11
C GLU A 256 0.96 -19.97 18.47
N LYS A 257 0.67 -19.24 19.55
CA LYS A 257 1.00 -19.65 20.91
C LYS A 257 0.11 -20.76 21.43
N PHE A 258 -1.20 -20.66 21.24
CA PHE A 258 -2.20 -21.54 21.86
C PHE A 258 -2.76 -22.58 20.89
N ARG A 259 -2.47 -22.48 19.59
CA ARG A 259 -2.89 -23.39 18.52
C ARG A 259 -4.40 -23.59 18.43
N SER A 260 -5.17 -22.55 18.78
CA SER A 260 -6.63 -22.58 18.78
C SER A 260 -7.19 -21.34 18.11
N LEU A 261 -7.81 -21.52 16.93
CA LEU A 261 -8.55 -20.48 16.24
C LEU A 261 -9.86 -20.14 16.99
N GLU A 262 -10.56 -21.17 17.49
CA GLU A 262 -11.82 -20.99 18.21
C GLU A 262 -11.65 -20.11 19.46
N GLU A 263 -10.63 -20.39 20.27
CA GLU A 263 -10.33 -19.56 21.45
C GLU A 263 -9.93 -18.13 21.08
N ALA A 264 -9.18 -17.95 19.98
CA ALA A 264 -8.84 -16.61 19.49
C ALA A 264 -10.09 -15.84 19.09
N VAL A 265 -11.00 -16.47 18.32
CA VAL A 265 -12.28 -15.85 17.92
C VAL A 265 -13.13 -15.49 19.13
N GLN A 266 -13.26 -16.40 20.11
CA GLN A 266 -14.00 -16.11 21.35
C GLN A 266 -13.40 -14.95 22.15
N ARG A 267 -12.07 -14.84 22.17
CA ARG A 267 -11.35 -13.81 22.93
C ARG A 267 -11.39 -12.44 22.29
N PHE A 268 -11.24 -12.36 20.96
CA PHE A 268 -11.09 -11.11 20.22
C PHE A 268 -12.38 -10.68 19.49
N GLY A 269 -13.38 -11.59 19.40
CA GLY A 269 -14.68 -11.28 18.82
C GLY A 269 -14.63 -11.05 17.29
N ARG A 270 -13.65 -11.63 16.60
CA ARG A 270 -13.48 -11.50 15.15
C ARG A 270 -13.28 -12.88 14.51
N LEU A 271 -13.93 -13.09 13.38
CA LEU A 271 -13.64 -14.11 12.37
C LEU A 271 -13.73 -13.43 11.01
#